data_0e91655fb2408e02abc79eccb2dd5389
#
_entry.id   0e91655fb2408e02abc79eccb2dd5389
#
_cell.length_a   1.000
_cell.length_b   1.000
_cell.length_c   1.000
_cell.angle_alpha   90.00
_cell.angle_beta   90.00
_cell.angle_gamma   90.00
#
_symmetry.space_group_name_H-M   'P 1'
#
loop_
_entity.id
_entity.type
_entity.pdbx_description
1 polymer ?
#
loop_
_entity_poly.entity_id
_entity_poly.type
_entity_poly.pdbx_seq_one_letter_code
_entity_poly.pdbx_strand_id
1 'polypeptide(L)'
;EQGGEVALQEISRRKPVIKNRVEEHIEQAVVQMAIDNPALGQVRVSNELRKKGILISPGGVRSIWLRHDMETFQKRLKALSAKVEQEGIILDENQVAALEKAKEEKQAHGEIETYYPGFLLAQDTYYVGYIKGVGHIYQQTVIDTYSKIGFAKLYDRKNALVAADMLNDRVIPFFEQHDLKLMRMLTDRGTEYCGNRENHEYELYLAVEDIDHSKIKAKSPQTNGICERFNRTVQNEFYAIAFRKKIYTSIEQLQADLDMWMNSYNTQRTHSGKYCFGKTPMQTFIEGIAVARKYQLQNQEMIKPNEQDKISFGCEDETCVTSQQTSDSFFVRQ
;
A
#
# COMPACT_ATOMS: atom_id res chain seq x y z
N GLU A 1 54.33 -12.07 -19.74
CA GLU A 1 53.70 -13.26 -20.40
C GLU A 1 53.31 -14.41 -19.42
N GLN A 2 53.21 -14.17 -18.11
CA GLN A 2 52.85 -15.20 -17.12
C GLN A 2 51.49 -14.93 -16.45
N GLY A 3 50.47 -14.68 -17.22
CA GLY A 3 49.14 -14.41 -16.58
C GLY A 3 47.97 -15.02 -17.32
N GLY A 4 48.10 -15.44 -18.57
CA GLY A 4 47.02 -16.04 -19.36
C GLY A 4 45.72 -15.22 -19.34
N GLU A 5 44.57 -15.85 -19.59
CA GLU A 5 43.23 -15.22 -19.55
C GLU A 5 42.87 -14.64 -18.19
N VAL A 6 43.44 -15.14 -17.08
CA VAL A 6 43.17 -14.64 -15.72
C VAL A 6 43.71 -13.21 -15.51
N ALA A 7 44.76 -12.82 -16.25
CA ALA A 7 45.30 -11.45 -16.18
C ALA A 7 44.43 -10.43 -16.91
N LEU A 8 43.50 -10.87 -17.74
CA LEU A 8 42.54 -10.02 -18.48
C LEU A 8 41.21 -9.83 -17.72
N GLN A 9 40.99 -10.54 -16.63
CA GLN A 9 39.83 -10.30 -15.79
C GLN A 9 39.95 -8.94 -15.11
N GLU A 10 38.89 -8.14 -15.14
CA GLU A 10 38.83 -6.86 -14.44
C GLU A 10 39.11 -7.07 -12.94
N ILE A 11 40.35 -6.83 -12.53
CA ILE A 11 40.71 -6.81 -11.12
C ILE A 11 40.05 -5.56 -10.53
N SER A 12 39.05 -5.77 -9.67
CA SER A 12 38.41 -4.70 -8.93
C SER A 12 39.49 -3.79 -8.33
N ARG A 13 39.43 -2.47 -8.67
CA ARG A 13 40.34 -1.47 -8.11
C ARG A 13 40.13 -1.27 -6.59
N ARG A 14 39.10 -1.89 -6.00
CA ARG A 14 38.89 -1.93 -4.56
C ARG A 14 39.99 -2.81 -3.93
N LYS A 15 40.87 -2.17 -3.18
CA LYS A 15 41.86 -2.89 -2.38
C LYS A 15 41.10 -3.77 -1.37
N PRO A 16 41.27 -5.11 -1.39
CA PRO A 16 40.54 -6.02 -0.50
C PRO A 16 40.85 -5.78 0.98
N VAL A 17 42.03 -5.20 1.26
CA VAL A 17 42.47 -4.84 2.61
C VAL A 17 42.89 -3.36 2.60
N ILE A 18 42.17 -2.54 3.33
CA ILE A 18 42.51 -1.12 3.54
C ILE A 18 43.58 -1.09 4.65
N LYS A 19 44.68 -0.38 4.44
CA LYS A 19 45.79 -0.27 5.39
C LYS A 19 45.38 0.18 6.82
N ASN A 20 44.29 0.90 6.94
CA ASN A 20 43.72 1.42 8.19
C ASN A 20 42.37 0.71 8.54
N ARG A 21 42.18 -0.53 8.10
CA ARG A 21 40.99 -1.30 8.50
C ARG A 21 41.07 -1.60 9.99
N VAL A 22 39.99 -1.38 10.69
CA VAL A 22 39.84 -1.69 12.11
C VAL A 22 39.92 -3.22 12.28
N GLU A 23 40.41 -3.66 13.40
CA GLU A 23 40.51 -5.08 13.75
C GLU A 23 39.14 -5.75 13.74
N GLU A 24 39.09 -7.01 13.36
CA GLU A 24 37.81 -7.71 13.11
C GLU A 24 36.91 -7.75 14.35
N HIS A 25 37.48 -7.89 15.55
CA HIS A 25 36.70 -7.91 16.78
C HIS A 25 35.99 -6.56 17.07
N ILE A 26 36.60 -5.43 16.68
CA ILE A 26 35.98 -4.12 16.78
C ILE A 26 34.85 -3.98 15.73
N GLU A 27 35.09 -4.48 14.52
CA GLU A 27 34.07 -4.47 13.46
C GLU A 27 32.84 -5.29 13.88
N GLN A 28 33.05 -6.48 14.43
CA GLN A 28 31.97 -7.32 14.95
C GLN A 28 31.23 -6.68 16.12
N ALA A 29 31.92 -6.02 17.05
CA ALA A 29 31.31 -5.31 18.17
C ALA A 29 30.42 -4.15 17.69
N VAL A 30 30.83 -3.42 16.63
CA VAL A 30 30.04 -2.34 16.03
C VAL A 30 28.78 -2.89 15.34
N VAL A 31 28.91 -4.00 14.59
CA VAL A 31 27.81 -4.66 13.91
C VAL A 31 26.82 -5.21 14.92
N GLN A 32 27.30 -5.91 15.96
CA GLN A 32 26.45 -6.44 17.01
C GLN A 32 25.68 -5.34 17.74
N MET A 33 26.36 -4.25 18.10
CA MET A 33 25.68 -3.09 18.76
C MET A 33 24.67 -2.41 17.85
N ALA A 34 24.88 -2.40 16.54
CA ALA A 34 23.93 -1.85 15.57
C ALA A 34 22.67 -2.70 15.44
N ILE A 35 22.78 -4.01 15.60
CA ILE A 35 21.66 -4.95 15.60
C ILE A 35 20.91 -4.88 16.92
N ASP A 36 21.63 -4.93 18.05
CA ASP A 36 21.04 -4.95 19.39
C ASP A 36 20.33 -3.61 19.71
N ASN A 37 20.87 -2.51 19.22
CA ASN A 37 20.38 -1.15 19.50
C ASN A 37 20.24 -0.32 18.20
N PRO A 38 19.34 -0.65 17.30
CA PRO A 38 19.25 -0.03 15.97
C PRO A 38 18.93 1.48 16.00
N ALA A 39 18.37 1.98 17.10
CA ALA A 39 18.06 3.39 17.30
C ALA A 39 19.30 4.26 17.60
N LEU A 40 20.44 3.66 17.99
CA LEU A 40 21.64 4.43 18.29
C LEU A 40 22.30 4.96 17.02
N GLY A 41 22.58 6.28 17.03
CA GLY A 41 23.38 6.91 15.97
C GLY A 41 24.87 6.64 16.16
N GLN A 42 25.68 6.89 15.11
CA GLN A 42 27.12 6.63 15.07
C GLN A 42 27.90 7.21 16.27
N VAL A 43 27.53 8.41 16.76
CA VAL A 43 28.19 9.06 17.92
C VAL A 43 27.89 8.30 19.20
N ARG A 44 26.63 7.88 19.42
CA ARG A 44 26.25 7.13 20.61
C ARG A 44 26.88 5.75 20.62
N VAL A 45 26.90 5.04 19.50
CA VAL A 45 27.56 3.73 19.35
C VAL A 45 29.05 3.85 19.67
N SER A 46 29.75 4.88 19.16
CA SER A 46 31.16 5.16 19.50
C SER A 46 31.34 5.37 21.02
N ASN A 47 30.43 6.10 21.68
CA ASN A 47 30.51 6.34 23.11
C ASN A 47 30.21 5.09 23.95
N GLU A 48 29.22 4.30 23.58
CA GLU A 48 28.89 3.05 24.28
C GLU A 48 30.01 2.00 24.13
N LEU A 49 30.62 1.91 22.95
CA LEU A 49 31.79 1.04 22.73
C LEU A 49 33.00 1.51 23.55
N ARG A 50 33.20 2.83 23.69
CA ARG A 50 34.27 3.39 24.56
C ARG A 50 34.10 2.98 26.02
N LYS A 51 32.87 2.95 26.55
CA LYS A 51 32.57 2.45 27.90
C LYS A 51 32.98 0.99 28.08
N LYS A 52 32.93 0.21 27.00
CA LYS A 52 33.34 -1.19 26.95
C LYS A 52 34.84 -1.38 26.64
N GLY A 53 35.63 -0.27 26.62
CA GLY A 53 37.06 -0.31 26.32
C GLY A 53 37.42 -0.34 24.83
N ILE A 54 36.44 -0.28 23.94
CA ILE A 54 36.65 -0.31 22.49
C ILE A 54 36.68 1.12 21.96
N LEU A 55 37.85 1.54 21.46
CA LEU A 55 38.08 2.89 20.94
C LEU A 55 37.83 2.89 19.41
N ILE A 56 36.74 3.54 19.02
CA ILE A 56 36.43 3.76 17.60
C ILE A 56 35.80 5.15 17.42
N SER A 57 36.19 5.84 16.35
CA SER A 57 35.60 7.15 16.04
C SER A 57 34.18 7.00 15.45
N PRO A 58 33.30 8.02 15.56
CA PRO A 58 32.00 7.98 14.90
C PRO A 58 32.08 7.76 13.37
N GLY A 59 33.11 8.32 12.71
CA GLY A 59 33.37 8.10 11.30
C GLY A 59 33.77 6.65 11.01
N GLY A 60 34.52 5.98 11.91
CA GLY A 60 34.83 4.56 11.84
C GLY A 60 33.58 3.69 11.95
N VAL A 61 32.69 3.99 12.89
CA VAL A 61 31.38 3.33 13.02
C VAL A 61 30.59 3.44 11.72
N ARG A 62 30.49 4.63 11.14
CA ARG A 62 29.79 4.83 9.86
C ARG A 62 30.41 4.03 8.72
N SER A 63 31.72 3.97 8.63
CA SER A 63 32.45 3.21 7.60
C SER A 63 32.17 1.71 7.70
N ILE A 64 32.06 1.18 8.92
CA ILE A 64 31.67 -0.21 9.16
C ILE A 64 30.23 -0.44 8.73
N TRP A 65 29.31 0.43 9.15
CA TRP A 65 27.90 0.33 8.74
C TRP A 65 27.71 0.34 7.23
N LEU A 66 28.47 1.16 6.49
CA LEU A 66 28.42 1.18 5.02
C LEU A 66 28.89 -0.15 4.42
N ARG A 67 29.89 -0.80 5.01
CA ARG A 67 30.38 -2.11 4.53
C ARG A 67 29.38 -3.23 4.76
N HIS A 68 28.62 -3.15 5.87
CA HIS A 68 27.64 -4.17 6.27
C HIS A 68 26.19 -3.79 5.88
N ASP A 69 25.98 -2.78 5.04
CA ASP A 69 24.66 -2.31 4.60
C ASP A 69 23.73 -1.93 5.77
N MET A 70 24.28 -1.26 6.81
CA MET A 70 23.59 -0.89 8.05
C MET A 70 23.57 0.64 8.32
N GLU A 71 23.86 1.48 7.33
CA GLU A 71 24.04 2.93 7.51
C GLU A 71 22.76 3.65 7.94
N THR A 72 21.57 3.12 7.62
CA THR A 72 20.29 3.70 8.00
C THR A 72 19.64 2.95 9.16
N PHE A 73 18.81 3.64 9.94
CA PHE A 73 18.02 3.03 11.00
C PHE A 73 17.16 1.86 10.50
N GLN A 74 16.51 2.02 9.34
CA GLN A 74 15.66 0.98 8.73
C GLN A 74 16.45 -0.28 8.36
N LYS A 75 17.68 -0.14 7.85
CA LYS A 75 18.52 -1.29 7.51
C LYS A 75 18.96 -2.05 8.76
N ARG A 76 19.29 -1.33 9.84
CA ARG A 76 19.61 -1.95 11.14
C ARG A 76 18.43 -2.68 11.75
N LEU A 77 17.23 -2.11 11.66
CA LEU A 77 15.99 -2.80 12.09
C LEU A 77 15.70 -4.06 11.29
N LYS A 78 15.92 -4.01 9.95
CA LYS A 78 15.78 -5.19 9.10
C LYS A 78 16.75 -6.30 9.51
N ALA A 79 18.00 -5.94 9.84
CA ALA A 79 18.98 -6.88 10.35
C ALA A 79 18.58 -7.48 11.70
N LEU A 80 18.02 -6.68 12.61
CA LEU A 80 17.45 -7.17 13.87
C LEU A 80 16.28 -8.14 13.64
N SER A 81 15.34 -7.81 12.77
CA SER A 81 14.20 -8.68 12.45
C SER A 81 14.66 -10.02 11.87
N ALA A 82 15.63 -10.01 10.95
CA ALA A 82 16.19 -11.23 10.37
C ALA A 82 16.90 -12.11 11.43
N LYS A 83 17.59 -11.49 12.39
CA LYS A 83 18.23 -12.19 13.50
C LYS A 83 17.22 -12.85 14.43
N VAL A 84 16.14 -12.14 14.74
CA VAL A 84 15.02 -12.64 15.58
C VAL A 84 14.33 -13.84 14.92
N GLU A 85 14.09 -13.79 13.61
CA GLU A 85 13.51 -14.89 12.84
C GLU A 85 14.41 -16.13 12.81
N GLN A 86 15.74 -15.93 12.75
CA GLN A 86 16.71 -17.04 12.70
C GLN A 86 16.97 -17.69 14.06
N GLU A 87 17.01 -16.91 15.12
CA GLU A 87 17.47 -17.35 16.44
C GLU A 87 16.35 -17.57 17.46
N GLY A 88 15.08 -17.21 17.11
CA GLY A 88 13.94 -17.31 18.03
C GLY A 88 14.10 -16.49 19.32
N ILE A 89 14.84 -15.40 19.26
CA ILE A 89 15.21 -14.59 20.42
C ILE A 89 14.02 -13.81 20.94
N ILE A 90 13.84 -13.81 22.26
CA ILE A 90 12.92 -12.90 22.95
C ILE A 90 13.47 -11.48 22.86
N LEU A 91 12.72 -10.60 22.19
CA LEU A 91 13.10 -9.19 22.04
C LEU A 91 13.05 -8.46 23.39
N ASP A 92 14.06 -7.63 23.66
CA ASP A 92 14.03 -6.68 24.75
C ASP A 92 12.96 -5.58 24.49
N GLU A 93 12.37 -5.02 25.56
CA GLU A 93 11.32 -3.97 25.47
C GLU A 93 11.70 -2.81 24.55
N ASN A 94 12.98 -2.36 24.59
CA ASN A 94 13.49 -1.32 23.72
C ASN A 94 13.54 -1.73 22.24
N GLN A 95 13.75 -3.00 21.95
CA GLN A 95 13.80 -3.56 20.61
C GLN A 95 12.38 -3.72 20.04
N VAL A 96 11.42 -4.14 20.87
CA VAL A 96 10.00 -4.19 20.54
C VAL A 96 9.48 -2.78 20.22
N ALA A 97 9.75 -1.80 21.10
CA ALA A 97 9.36 -0.40 20.89
C ALA A 97 10.00 0.20 19.63
N ALA A 98 11.25 -0.16 19.30
CA ALA A 98 11.92 0.28 18.08
C ALA A 98 11.29 -0.34 16.82
N LEU A 99 10.89 -1.62 16.88
CA LEU A 99 10.18 -2.30 15.78
C LEU A 99 8.77 -1.75 15.59
N GLU A 100 8.04 -1.50 16.67
CA GLU A 100 6.71 -0.89 16.64
C GLU A 100 6.76 0.53 16.06
N LYS A 101 7.72 1.35 16.54
CA LYS A 101 7.94 2.69 16.00
C LYS A 101 8.31 2.68 14.52
N ALA A 102 9.14 1.72 14.07
CA ALA A 102 9.46 1.58 12.65
C ALA A 102 8.27 1.09 11.83
N LYS A 103 7.41 0.26 12.42
CA LYS A 103 6.15 -0.18 11.81
C LYS A 103 5.18 0.99 11.68
N GLU A 104 5.09 1.83 12.72
CA GLU A 104 4.32 3.08 12.69
C GLU A 104 4.90 4.10 11.70
N GLU A 105 6.24 4.25 11.64
CA GLU A 105 6.90 5.12 10.68
C GLU A 105 6.72 4.62 9.23
N LYS A 106 6.79 3.31 8.99
CA LYS A 106 6.44 2.71 7.68
C LYS A 106 5.00 3.00 7.29
N GLN A 107 4.06 2.85 8.23
CA GLN A 107 2.67 3.22 8.02
C GLN A 107 2.49 4.74 7.84
N ALA A 108 3.30 5.55 8.51
CA ALA A 108 3.28 7.01 8.38
C ALA A 108 3.99 7.51 7.10
N HIS A 109 5.02 6.83 6.61
CA HIS A 109 5.74 7.17 5.38
C HIS A 109 5.10 6.59 4.12
N GLY A 110 3.98 5.87 4.26
CA GLY A 110 3.12 5.51 3.14
C GLY A 110 3.77 4.62 2.08
N GLU A 111 4.64 3.69 2.47
CA GLU A 111 4.80 2.50 1.65
C GLU A 111 3.49 1.71 1.73
N ILE A 112 2.65 1.97 0.74
CA ILE A 112 1.39 1.25 0.56
C ILE A 112 1.77 -0.19 0.23
N GLU A 113 1.64 -1.07 1.22
CA GLU A 113 1.80 -2.50 0.98
C GLU A 113 0.62 -2.99 0.18
N THR A 114 0.89 -3.53 -0.97
CA THR A 114 -0.08 -4.18 -1.84
C THR A 114 0.45 -5.56 -2.20
N TYR A 115 -0.41 -6.54 -2.19
CA TYR A 115 0.01 -7.94 -2.32
C TYR A 115 -0.43 -8.57 -3.63
N TYR A 116 -1.56 -8.12 -4.20
CA TYR A 116 -2.14 -8.63 -5.43
C TYR A 116 -3.07 -7.59 -6.07
N PRO A 117 -3.46 -7.75 -7.34
CA PRO A 117 -4.43 -6.87 -7.98
C PRO A 117 -5.77 -6.87 -7.26
N GLY A 118 -6.34 -5.69 -7.00
CA GLY A 118 -7.61 -5.55 -6.26
C GLY A 118 -7.46 -5.48 -4.75
N PHE A 119 -6.23 -5.67 -4.19
CA PHE A 119 -6.01 -5.54 -2.75
C PHE A 119 -6.19 -4.11 -2.27
N LEU A 120 -5.60 -3.16 -2.98
CA LEU A 120 -5.68 -1.73 -2.64
C LEU A 120 -5.71 -0.90 -3.93
N LEU A 121 -6.78 -0.14 -4.10
CA LEU A 121 -6.91 0.85 -5.15
C LEU A 121 -6.82 2.25 -4.53
N ALA A 122 -6.26 3.17 -5.28
CA ALA A 122 -6.23 4.58 -4.90
C ALA A 122 -7.17 5.38 -5.79
N GLN A 123 -7.97 6.27 -5.20
CA GLN A 123 -8.89 7.16 -5.91
C GLN A 123 -8.59 8.61 -5.61
N ASP A 124 -8.75 9.46 -6.62
CA ASP A 124 -8.50 10.89 -6.54
C ASP A 124 -9.35 11.66 -7.56
N THR A 125 -9.66 12.92 -7.24
CA THR A 125 -10.36 13.83 -8.13
C THR A 125 -9.40 14.86 -8.72
N TYR A 126 -9.20 14.85 -10.02
CA TYR A 126 -8.34 15.80 -10.72
C TYR A 126 -9.19 16.87 -11.46
N TYR A 127 -8.88 18.13 -11.23
CA TYR A 127 -9.50 19.22 -11.99
C TYR A 127 -8.82 19.37 -13.36
N VAL A 128 -9.55 19.08 -14.43
CA VAL A 128 -9.04 19.12 -15.81
C VAL A 128 -8.99 20.56 -16.33
N GLY A 129 -10.01 21.34 -16.07
CA GLY A 129 -10.10 22.72 -16.52
C GLY A 129 -11.54 23.16 -16.80
N TYR A 130 -11.65 24.26 -17.53
CA TYR A 130 -12.92 24.83 -17.99
C TYR A 130 -13.00 24.80 -19.51
N ILE A 131 -14.04 24.20 -20.06
CA ILE A 131 -14.32 24.18 -21.48
C ILE A 131 -15.50 25.11 -21.78
N LYS A 132 -15.30 26.07 -22.69
CA LYS A 132 -16.33 27.02 -23.07
C LYS A 132 -17.56 26.30 -23.64
N GLY A 133 -18.74 26.59 -23.09
CA GLY A 133 -19.99 25.93 -23.45
C GLY A 133 -20.29 24.63 -22.73
N VAL A 134 -19.32 24.07 -22.00
CA VAL A 134 -19.48 22.84 -21.20
C VAL A 134 -19.42 23.12 -19.71
N GLY A 135 -18.44 23.95 -19.28
CA GLY A 135 -18.23 24.27 -17.87
C GLY A 135 -16.95 23.69 -17.29
N HIS A 136 -16.93 23.54 -15.98
CA HIS A 136 -15.83 22.89 -15.26
C HIS A 136 -15.86 21.39 -15.51
N ILE A 137 -14.67 20.81 -15.70
CA ILE A 137 -14.50 19.37 -15.91
C ILE A 137 -13.60 18.81 -14.83
N TYR A 138 -14.07 17.76 -14.21
CA TYR A 138 -13.36 16.99 -13.19
C TYR A 138 -13.15 15.55 -13.71
N GLN A 139 -12.02 14.99 -13.46
CA GLN A 139 -11.70 13.59 -13.73
C GLN A 139 -11.70 12.84 -12.41
N GLN A 140 -12.54 11.83 -12.27
CA GLN A 140 -12.39 10.80 -11.26
C GLN A 140 -11.37 9.80 -11.78
N THR A 141 -10.39 9.52 -10.96
CA THR A 141 -9.27 8.62 -11.26
C THR A 141 -9.24 7.50 -10.24
N VAL A 142 -9.14 6.27 -10.70
CA VAL A 142 -8.86 5.11 -9.85
C VAL A 142 -7.67 4.35 -10.44
N ILE A 143 -6.75 3.94 -9.59
CA ILE A 143 -5.59 3.14 -10.01
C ILE A 143 -5.35 1.98 -9.04
N ASP A 144 -5.19 0.78 -9.57
CA ASP A 144 -4.75 -0.37 -8.78
C ASP A 144 -3.29 -0.22 -8.40
N THR A 145 -3.01 -0.30 -7.11
CA THR A 145 -1.66 -0.06 -6.58
C THR A 145 -0.67 -1.18 -6.89
N TYR A 146 -1.15 -2.37 -7.25
CA TYR A 146 -0.32 -3.50 -7.66
C TYR A 146 -0.01 -3.45 -9.17
N SER A 147 -1.00 -3.63 -10.01
CA SER A 147 -0.85 -3.77 -11.46
C SER A 147 -0.66 -2.46 -12.20
N LYS A 148 -1.03 -1.32 -11.58
CA LYS A 148 -1.08 0.02 -12.19
C LYS A 148 -2.16 0.16 -13.27
N ILE A 149 -3.14 -0.77 -13.32
CA ILE A 149 -4.33 -0.54 -14.13
C ILE A 149 -5.02 0.74 -13.65
N GLY A 150 -5.28 1.63 -14.58
CA GLY A 150 -5.92 2.90 -14.34
C GLY A 150 -7.31 2.98 -14.96
N PHE A 151 -8.18 3.72 -14.29
CA PHE A 151 -9.51 4.06 -14.75
C PHE A 151 -9.70 5.56 -14.63
N ALA A 152 -10.36 6.18 -15.60
CA ALA A 152 -10.66 7.60 -15.59
C ALA A 152 -12.02 7.87 -16.19
N LYS A 153 -12.83 8.70 -15.52
CA LYS A 153 -14.14 9.14 -16.02
C LYS A 153 -14.34 10.63 -15.72
N LEU A 154 -14.93 11.34 -16.67
CA LEU A 154 -15.12 12.78 -16.62
C LEU A 154 -16.51 13.15 -16.12
N TYR A 155 -16.58 14.25 -15.37
CA TYR A 155 -17.81 14.78 -14.80
C TYR A 155 -17.81 16.30 -14.81
N ASP A 156 -18.99 16.87 -14.76
CA ASP A 156 -19.22 18.31 -14.66
C ASP A 156 -19.18 18.83 -13.20
N ARG A 157 -19.09 17.91 -12.25
CA ARG A 157 -19.15 18.20 -10.80
C ARG A 157 -18.22 17.30 -10.00
N LYS A 158 -18.00 17.71 -8.75
CA LYS A 158 -17.19 16.98 -7.76
C LYS A 158 -18.05 16.80 -6.50
N ASN A 159 -18.50 15.58 -6.24
CA ASN A 159 -19.27 15.20 -5.05
C ASN A 159 -19.13 13.69 -4.75
N ALA A 160 -19.70 13.24 -3.64
CA ALA A 160 -19.66 11.86 -3.20
C ALA A 160 -20.34 10.87 -4.17
N LEU A 161 -21.46 11.29 -4.76
CA LEU A 161 -22.19 10.46 -5.72
C LEU A 161 -21.35 10.16 -6.98
N VAL A 162 -20.65 11.19 -7.50
CA VAL A 162 -19.75 11.04 -8.66
C VAL A 162 -18.56 10.13 -8.34
N ALA A 163 -18.04 10.21 -7.11
CA ALA A 163 -16.96 9.34 -6.67
C ALA A 163 -17.42 7.87 -6.59
N ALA A 164 -18.65 7.61 -6.11
CA ALA A 164 -19.25 6.28 -6.08
C ALA A 164 -19.59 5.76 -7.50
N ASP A 165 -20.14 6.63 -8.36
CA ASP A 165 -20.47 6.29 -9.75
C ASP A 165 -19.24 5.80 -10.54
N MET A 166 -18.07 6.40 -10.32
CA MET A 166 -16.82 5.94 -10.93
C MET A 166 -16.51 4.47 -10.58
N LEU A 167 -16.73 4.08 -9.33
CA LEU A 167 -16.52 2.68 -8.90
C LEU A 167 -17.55 1.75 -9.52
N ASN A 168 -18.83 2.13 -9.46
CA ASN A 168 -19.95 1.34 -9.95
C ASN A 168 -19.92 1.12 -11.48
N ASP A 169 -19.56 2.16 -12.24
CA ASP A 169 -19.61 2.12 -13.71
C ASP A 169 -18.37 1.51 -14.35
N ARG A 170 -17.19 1.72 -13.75
CA ARG A 170 -15.92 1.37 -14.40
C ARG A 170 -15.09 0.33 -13.65
N VAL A 171 -15.01 0.46 -12.34
CA VAL A 171 -14.02 -0.27 -11.56
C VAL A 171 -14.55 -1.64 -11.15
N ILE A 172 -15.67 -1.68 -10.45
CA ILE A 172 -16.25 -2.93 -9.95
C ILE A 172 -16.54 -3.90 -11.09
N PRO A 173 -17.22 -3.51 -12.19
CA PRO A 173 -17.49 -4.43 -13.30
C PRO A 173 -16.22 -5.00 -13.93
N PHE A 174 -15.12 -4.23 -13.98
CA PHE A 174 -13.85 -4.74 -14.48
C PHE A 174 -13.29 -5.87 -13.60
N PHE A 175 -13.30 -5.70 -12.28
CA PHE A 175 -12.79 -6.72 -11.37
C PHE A 175 -13.71 -7.95 -11.32
N GLU A 176 -15.03 -7.78 -11.36
CA GLU A 176 -16.01 -8.85 -11.42
C GLU A 176 -15.86 -9.72 -12.67
N GLN A 177 -15.57 -9.13 -13.84
CA GLN A 177 -15.28 -9.88 -15.08
C GLN A 177 -14.09 -10.84 -14.93
N HIS A 178 -13.23 -10.62 -13.96
CA HIS A 178 -12.06 -11.45 -13.67
C HIS A 178 -12.22 -12.29 -12.39
N ASP A 179 -13.43 -12.36 -11.82
CA ASP A 179 -13.74 -13.05 -10.56
C ASP A 179 -12.86 -12.58 -9.40
N LEU A 180 -12.62 -11.27 -9.31
CA LEU A 180 -11.85 -10.65 -8.24
C LEU A 180 -12.69 -9.66 -7.45
N LYS A 181 -12.60 -9.72 -6.12
CA LYS A 181 -13.15 -8.70 -5.21
C LYS A 181 -12.16 -7.58 -4.97
N LEU A 182 -12.68 -6.36 -4.87
CA LEU A 182 -11.93 -5.22 -4.32
C LEU A 182 -11.92 -5.31 -2.80
N MET A 183 -10.74 -5.16 -2.21
CA MET A 183 -10.62 -5.26 -0.76
C MET A 183 -10.61 -3.88 -0.09
N ARG A 184 -9.91 -2.91 -0.69
CA ARG A 184 -9.70 -1.63 -0.03
C ARG A 184 -9.54 -0.47 -1.00
N MET A 185 -10.17 0.65 -0.67
CA MET A 185 -10.01 1.94 -1.36
C MET A 185 -9.18 2.90 -0.50
N LEU A 186 -8.21 3.55 -1.11
CA LEU A 186 -7.41 4.63 -0.53
C LEU A 186 -7.80 5.96 -1.16
N THR A 187 -8.22 6.92 -0.35
CA THR A 187 -8.57 8.26 -0.80
C THR A 187 -7.88 9.32 0.06
N ASP A 188 -7.88 10.55 -0.42
CA ASP A 188 -7.60 11.68 0.45
C ASP A 188 -8.79 11.95 1.41
N ARG A 189 -8.76 13.08 2.10
CA ARG A 189 -9.84 13.51 3.01
C ARG A 189 -10.74 14.55 2.37
N GLY A 190 -10.85 14.54 1.05
CA GLY A 190 -11.77 15.40 0.33
C GLY A 190 -13.22 15.16 0.75
N THR A 191 -14.05 16.20 0.68
CA THR A 191 -15.47 16.10 1.04
C THR A 191 -16.26 15.15 0.14
N GLU A 192 -15.74 14.82 -1.03
CA GLU A 192 -16.29 13.81 -1.93
C GLU A 192 -16.07 12.37 -1.46
N TYR A 193 -15.10 12.14 -0.58
CA TYR A 193 -14.76 10.80 -0.05
C TYR A 193 -15.07 10.66 1.43
N CYS A 194 -15.12 11.76 2.16
CA CYS A 194 -15.21 11.75 3.61
C CYS A 194 -16.30 12.66 4.12
N GLY A 195 -17.25 12.09 4.88
CA GLY A 195 -18.32 12.80 5.56
C GLY A 195 -18.79 12.02 6.79
N ASN A 196 -20.01 12.30 7.25
CA ASN A 196 -20.65 11.49 8.27
C ASN A 196 -20.95 10.09 7.69
N ARG A 197 -20.37 9.06 8.28
CA ARG A 197 -20.41 7.68 7.78
C ARG A 197 -21.84 7.16 7.55
N GLU A 198 -22.81 7.65 8.31
CA GLU A 198 -24.20 7.22 8.22
C GLU A 198 -24.97 7.85 7.04
N ASN A 199 -24.49 8.97 6.51
CA ASN A 199 -25.22 9.75 5.51
C ASN A 199 -24.39 10.13 4.28
N HIS A 200 -23.12 9.69 4.21
CA HIS A 200 -22.25 10.07 3.11
C HIS A 200 -22.30 9.00 2.02
N GLU A 201 -22.77 9.35 0.84
CA GLU A 201 -23.08 8.42 -0.27
C GLU A 201 -21.90 7.54 -0.65
N TYR A 202 -20.68 8.07 -0.68
CA TYR A 202 -19.49 7.28 -1.00
C TYR A 202 -19.15 6.26 0.08
N GLU A 203 -19.23 6.64 1.36
CA GLU A 203 -18.98 5.73 2.49
C GLU A 203 -20.03 4.62 2.56
N LEU A 204 -21.31 4.97 2.31
CA LEU A 204 -22.40 4.00 2.25
C LEU A 204 -22.20 3.02 1.08
N TYR A 205 -21.80 3.54 -0.08
CA TYR A 205 -21.53 2.70 -1.25
C TYR A 205 -20.42 1.68 -0.99
N LEU A 206 -19.30 2.12 -0.43
CA LEU A 206 -18.19 1.20 -0.06
C LEU A 206 -18.63 0.16 0.97
N ALA A 207 -19.49 0.53 1.93
CA ALA A 207 -20.01 -0.39 2.93
C ALA A 207 -20.95 -1.45 2.31
N VAL A 208 -21.77 -1.08 1.32
CA VAL A 208 -22.64 -2.02 0.58
C VAL A 208 -21.80 -3.02 -0.23
N GLU A 209 -20.73 -2.56 -0.85
CA GLU A 209 -19.83 -3.39 -1.66
C GLU A 209 -18.79 -4.18 -0.82
N ASP A 210 -18.83 -4.06 0.51
CA ASP A 210 -17.87 -4.71 1.42
C ASP A 210 -16.42 -4.33 1.12
N ILE A 211 -16.19 -3.04 0.85
CA ILE A 211 -14.88 -2.47 0.52
C ILE A 211 -14.39 -1.62 1.69
N ASP A 212 -13.22 -1.95 2.22
CA ASP A 212 -12.57 -1.17 3.27
C ASP A 212 -12.19 0.23 2.78
N HIS A 213 -12.49 1.27 3.55
CA HIS A 213 -12.06 2.62 3.27
C HIS A 213 -10.85 3.05 4.10
N SER A 214 -9.72 3.29 3.44
CA SER A 214 -8.51 3.84 4.04
C SER A 214 -8.34 5.30 3.65
N LYS A 215 -8.13 6.16 4.64
CA LYS A 215 -7.97 7.61 4.45
C LYS A 215 -6.51 8.01 4.69
N ILE A 216 -5.95 8.81 3.81
CA ILE A 216 -4.59 9.32 3.95
C ILE A 216 -4.50 10.19 5.21
N LYS A 217 -3.45 10.03 6.01
CA LYS A 217 -3.19 10.88 7.17
C LYS A 217 -2.99 12.34 6.71
N ALA A 218 -3.61 13.29 7.40
CA ALA A 218 -3.38 14.71 7.17
C ALA A 218 -1.87 15.01 7.26
N LYS A 219 -1.33 15.74 6.29
CA LYS A 219 0.09 16.11 6.16
C LYS A 219 1.06 14.99 5.72
N SER A 220 0.59 13.87 5.15
CA SER A 220 1.43 12.86 4.49
C SER A 220 1.19 12.85 2.98
N PRO A 221 1.79 13.75 2.20
CA PRO A 221 1.55 13.87 0.75
C PRO A 221 2.03 12.65 -0.04
N GLN A 222 2.86 11.80 0.54
CA GLN A 222 3.44 10.64 -0.15
C GLN A 222 2.45 9.49 -0.37
N THR A 223 1.36 9.42 0.39
CA THR A 223 0.41 8.30 0.35
C THR A 223 -0.49 8.31 -0.89
N ASN A 224 -0.79 9.47 -1.49
CA ASN A 224 -1.53 9.56 -2.75
C ASN A 224 -0.62 9.73 -4.00
N GLY A 225 0.68 9.61 -3.82
CA GLY A 225 1.66 9.78 -4.89
C GLY A 225 1.47 8.85 -6.08
N ILE A 226 0.69 7.78 -5.95
CA ILE A 226 0.35 6.88 -7.07
C ILE A 226 -0.70 7.56 -7.97
N CYS A 227 -1.80 8.05 -7.40
CA CYS A 227 -2.82 8.80 -8.16
C CYS A 227 -2.25 10.09 -8.73
N GLU A 228 -1.51 10.87 -7.96
CA GLU A 228 -0.87 12.11 -8.43
C GLU A 228 0.05 11.86 -9.62
N ARG A 229 0.86 10.80 -9.56
CA ARG A 229 1.74 10.41 -10.68
C ARG A 229 0.94 9.98 -11.89
N PHE A 230 -0.14 9.24 -11.69
CA PHE A 230 -1.03 8.84 -12.77
C PHE A 230 -1.73 10.05 -13.38
N ASN A 231 -2.32 10.95 -12.59
CA ASN A 231 -2.92 12.20 -13.05
C ASN A 231 -1.93 13.05 -13.84
N ARG A 232 -0.67 13.15 -13.39
CA ARG A 232 0.39 13.83 -14.14
C ARG A 232 0.69 13.15 -15.48
N THR A 233 0.63 11.82 -15.53
CA THR A 233 0.80 11.07 -16.79
C THR A 233 -0.34 11.37 -17.75
N VAL A 234 -1.60 11.33 -17.29
CA VAL A 234 -2.78 11.70 -18.09
C VAL A 234 -2.67 13.15 -18.58
N GLN A 235 -2.26 14.06 -17.70
CA GLN A 235 -2.08 15.47 -18.06
C GLN A 235 -1.06 15.66 -19.18
N ASN A 236 0.09 15.03 -19.08
CA ASN A 236 1.21 15.22 -20.02
C ASN A 236 1.03 14.44 -21.33
N GLU A 237 0.55 13.20 -21.24
CA GLU A 237 0.50 12.29 -22.39
C GLU A 237 -0.85 12.34 -23.12
N PHE A 238 -1.92 12.78 -22.45
CA PHE A 238 -3.24 12.92 -23.06
C PHE A 238 -3.68 14.38 -23.19
N TYR A 239 -4.01 15.08 -22.10
CA TYR A 239 -4.62 16.42 -22.17
C TYR A 239 -3.75 17.45 -22.87
N ALA A 240 -2.45 17.47 -22.59
CA ALA A 240 -1.52 18.42 -23.24
C ALA A 240 -1.48 18.26 -24.77
N ILE A 241 -1.77 17.08 -25.28
CA ILE A 241 -1.81 16.77 -26.71
C ILE A 241 -3.23 16.98 -27.26
N ALA A 242 -4.24 16.44 -26.61
CA ALA A 242 -5.62 16.45 -27.04
C ALA A 242 -6.16 17.88 -27.24
N PHE A 243 -5.95 18.76 -26.26
CA PHE A 243 -6.39 20.16 -26.34
C PHE A 243 -5.63 21.02 -27.38
N ARG A 244 -4.49 20.55 -27.89
CA ARG A 244 -3.79 21.20 -29.02
C ARG A 244 -4.28 20.72 -30.38
N LYS A 245 -4.86 19.52 -30.44
CA LYS A 245 -5.28 18.88 -31.68
C LYS A 245 -6.75 19.07 -32.00
N LYS A 246 -7.59 19.20 -30.96
CA LYS A 246 -9.05 19.18 -31.11
C LYS A 246 -9.72 20.14 -30.12
N ILE A 247 -10.75 20.80 -30.58
CA ILE A 247 -11.64 21.61 -29.76
C ILE A 247 -12.81 20.70 -29.35
N TYR A 248 -13.01 20.54 -28.07
CA TYR A 248 -14.09 19.74 -27.51
C TYR A 248 -15.29 20.63 -27.21
N THR A 249 -16.47 20.17 -27.59
CA THR A 249 -17.74 20.86 -27.38
C THR A 249 -18.66 20.15 -26.39
N SER A 250 -18.30 18.94 -25.99
CA SER A 250 -19.01 18.19 -24.94
C SER A 250 -18.06 17.29 -24.15
N ILE A 251 -18.51 16.87 -22.95
CA ILE A 251 -17.75 15.95 -22.08
C ILE A 251 -17.62 14.58 -22.74
N GLU A 252 -18.66 14.12 -23.44
CA GLU A 252 -18.71 12.80 -24.08
C GLU A 252 -17.64 12.68 -25.16
N GLN A 253 -17.40 13.74 -25.94
CA GLN A 253 -16.33 13.75 -26.94
C GLN A 253 -14.95 13.64 -26.31
N LEU A 254 -14.73 14.34 -25.20
CA LEU A 254 -13.46 14.27 -24.48
C LEU A 254 -13.31 12.90 -23.78
N GLN A 255 -14.41 12.35 -23.25
CA GLN A 255 -14.43 11.03 -22.64
C GLN A 255 -14.09 9.92 -23.64
N ALA A 256 -14.66 9.97 -24.85
CA ALA A 256 -14.37 8.98 -25.88
C ALA A 256 -12.87 8.95 -26.26
N ASP A 257 -12.25 10.12 -26.41
CA ASP A 257 -10.81 10.20 -26.68
C ASP A 257 -9.98 9.76 -25.46
N LEU A 258 -10.42 10.06 -24.24
CA LEU A 258 -9.81 9.61 -23.00
C LEU A 258 -9.89 8.08 -22.87
N ASP A 259 -11.01 7.47 -23.19
CA ASP A 259 -11.20 6.02 -23.13
C ASP A 259 -10.25 5.28 -24.10
N MET A 260 -10.06 5.81 -25.31
CA MET A 260 -9.08 5.27 -26.26
C MET A 260 -7.66 5.37 -25.71
N TRP A 261 -7.31 6.50 -25.11
CA TRP A 261 -6.00 6.67 -24.48
C TRP A 261 -5.82 5.76 -23.27
N MET A 262 -6.85 5.62 -22.42
CA MET A 262 -6.83 4.72 -21.25
C MET A 262 -6.63 3.26 -21.64
N ASN A 263 -7.27 2.83 -22.73
CA ASN A 263 -7.04 1.49 -23.26
C ASN A 263 -5.57 1.31 -23.69
N SER A 264 -4.99 2.27 -24.41
CA SER A 264 -3.58 2.23 -24.78
C SER A 264 -2.66 2.26 -23.53
N TYR A 265 -2.98 3.08 -22.54
CA TYR A 265 -2.25 3.13 -21.27
C TYR A 265 -2.23 1.76 -20.57
N ASN A 266 -3.37 1.09 -20.48
CA ASN A 266 -3.48 -0.19 -19.80
C ASN A 266 -2.87 -1.36 -20.59
N THR A 267 -2.95 -1.35 -21.93
CA THR A 267 -2.60 -2.52 -22.75
C THR A 267 -1.26 -2.39 -23.49
N GLN A 268 -0.77 -1.18 -23.74
CA GLN A 268 0.43 -0.95 -24.57
C GLN A 268 1.57 -0.25 -23.82
N ARG A 269 1.25 0.65 -22.88
CA ARG A 269 2.26 1.42 -22.15
C ARG A 269 2.95 0.55 -21.11
N THR A 270 4.26 0.44 -21.19
CA THR A 270 5.08 -0.31 -20.24
C THR A 270 5.38 0.51 -18.98
N HIS A 271 5.47 -0.15 -17.83
CA HIS A 271 5.78 0.44 -16.54
C HIS A 271 7.01 -0.19 -15.90
N SER A 272 7.95 0.64 -15.48
CA SER A 272 9.18 0.20 -14.77
C SER A 272 9.01 0.07 -13.25
N GLY A 273 7.83 0.39 -12.72
CA GLY A 273 7.56 0.36 -11.27
C GLY A 273 7.54 -1.04 -10.67
N LYS A 274 7.53 -1.09 -9.33
CA LYS A 274 7.41 -2.32 -8.54
C LYS A 274 6.23 -3.15 -9.07
N TYR A 275 6.42 -4.44 -9.19
CA TYR A 275 5.52 -5.47 -9.76
C TYR A 275 5.38 -5.48 -11.29
N CYS A 276 5.48 -4.34 -11.97
CA CYS A 276 5.34 -4.31 -13.44
C CYS A 276 6.63 -4.74 -14.16
N PHE A 277 7.80 -4.32 -13.70
CA PHE A 277 9.12 -4.71 -14.24
C PHE A 277 9.22 -4.61 -15.77
N GLY A 278 8.69 -3.54 -16.37
CA GLY A 278 8.68 -3.33 -17.82
C GLY A 278 7.48 -3.93 -18.57
N LYS A 279 6.53 -4.55 -17.85
CA LYS A 279 5.27 -5.04 -18.42
C LYS A 279 4.22 -3.92 -18.47
N THR A 280 3.15 -4.18 -19.23
CA THR A 280 1.98 -3.31 -19.21
C THR A 280 1.13 -3.54 -17.96
N PRO A 281 0.30 -2.57 -17.54
CA PRO A 281 -0.65 -2.75 -16.44
C PRO A 281 -1.52 -3.99 -16.60
N MET A 282 -2.06 -4.22 -17.81
CA MET A 282 -2.92 -5.35 -18.09
C MET A 282 -2.17 -6.69 -17.98
N GLN A 283 -0.94 -6.78 -18.48
CA GLN A 283 -0.12 -7.99 -18.32
C GLN A 283 0.16 -8.28 -16.85
N THR A 284 0.54 -7.25 -16.07
CA THR A 284 0.80 -7.37 -14.65
C THR A 284 -0.45 -7.79 -13.89
N PHE A 285 -1.63 -7.26 -14.27
CA PHE A 285 -2.91 -7.62 -13.69
C PHE A 285 -3.23 -9.10 -13.93
N ILE A 286 -3.18 -9.56 -15.19
CA ILE A 286 -3.49 -10.94 -15.57
C ILE A 286 -2.58 -11.94 -14.85
N GLU A 287 -1.28 -11.67 -14.80
CA GLU A 287 -0.32 -12.52 -14.08
C GLU A 287 -0.58 -12.53 -12.56
N GLY A 288 -1.08 -11.42 -12.01
CA GLY A 288 -1.42 -11.28 -10.59
C GLY A 288 -2.72 -11.98 -10.18
N ILE A 289 -3.63 -12.33 -11.11
CA ILE A 289 -4.92 -12.97 -10.82
C ILE A 289 -4.75 -14.26 -10.01
N ALA A 290 -3.78 -15.10 -10.38
CA ALA A 290 -3.53 -16.36 -9.67
C ALA A 290 -3.13 -16.12 -8.21
N VAL A 291 -2.34 -15.07 -7.95
CA VAL A 291 -1.96 -14.66 -6.59
C VAL A 291 -3.18 -14.13 -5.83
N ALA A 292 -3.99 -13.27 -6.46
CA ALA A 292 -5.20 -12.71 -5.87
C ALA A 292 -6.19 -13.81 -5.45
N ARG A 293 -6.48 -14.77 -6.34
CA ARG A 293 -7.38 -15.89 -6.03
C ARG A 293 -6.89 -16.75 -4.87
N LYS A 294 -5.59 -17.02 -4.79
CA LYS A 294 -5.01 -17.75 -3.66
C LYS A 294 -5.23 -17.04 -2.33
N TYR A 295 -4.99 -15.72 -2.26
CA TYR A 295 -5.20 -14.93 -1.04
C TYR A 295 -6.69 -14.81 -0.68
N GLN A 296 -7.58 -14.65 -1.66
CA GLN A 296 -9.02 -14.57 -1.42
C GLN A 296 -9.59 -15.89 -0.89
N LEU A 297 -9.13 -17.05 -1.39
CA LEU A 297 -9.51 -18.37 -0.87
C LEU A 297 -9.02 -18.56 0.58
N GLN A 298 -7.78 -18.21 0.88
CA GLN A 298 -7.25 -18.31 2.25
C GLN A 298 -8.04 -17.44 3.25
N ASN A 299 -8.44 -16.24 2.85
CA ASN A 299 -9.27 -15.38 3.70
C ASN A 299 -10.68 -15.94 3.91
N GLN A 300 -11.28 -16.60 2.91
CA GLN A 300 -12.58 -17.26 3.06
C GLN A 300 -12.52 -18.49 3.97
N GLU A 301 -11.41 -19.23 3.97
CA GLU A 301 -11.21 -20.37 4.86
C GLU A 301 -11.03 -19.95 6.33
N MET A 302 -10.38 -18.78 6.57
CA MET A 302 -10.23 -18.23 7.92
C MET A 302 -11.52 -17.66 8.52
N ILE A 303 -12.51 -17.31 7.69
CA ILE A 303 -13.80 -16.74 8.11
C ILE A 303 -14.85 -17.84 8.37
N LYS A 304 -14.65 -19.08 7.87
CA LYS A 304 -15.55 -20.19 8.20
C LYS A 304 -15.40 -20.54 9.68
N PRO A 305 -16.46 -20.38 10.51
CA PRO A 305 -16.40 -20.82 11.91
C PRO A 305 -16.18 -22.33 11.89
N ASN A 306 -15.26 -22.77 12.72
CA ASN A 306 -14.96 -24.18 12.96
C ASN A 306 -16.29 -24.89 13.33
N GLU A 307 -16.83 -25.70 12.44
CA GLU A 307 -18.06 -26.48 12.71
C GLU A 307 -17.88 -27.49 13.86
N GLN A 308 -16.67 -27.58 14.40
CA GLN A 308 -16.37 -28.46 15.56
C GLN A 308 -16.74 -27.87 16.91
N ASP A 309 -17.06 -26.56 17.02
CA ASP A 309 -17.48 -25.95 18.30
C ASP A 309 -19.00 -25.98 18.52
N LYS A 310 -19.78 -26.62 17.67
CA LYS A 310 -21.24 -26.77 17.82
C LYS A 310 -21.69 -28.06 18.47
N ILE A 311 -20.78 -28.91 18.97
CA ILE A 311 -21.16 -30.16 19.64
C ILE A 311 -20.65 -30.11 21.09
N SER A 312 -21.27 -29.29 21.93
CA SER A 312 -21.30 -29.49 23.38
C SER A 312 -22.19 -28.45 24.07
N PHE A 313 -23.46 -28.43 23.74
CA PHE A 313 -24.50 -28.08 24.73
C PHE A 313 -25.62 -29.08 24.53
N GLY A 314 -25.40 -30.24 25.10
CA GLY A 314 -26.42 -31.24 25.30
C GLY A 314 -27.45 -30.77 26.32
N CYS A 315 -28.68 -30.99 25.99
CA CYS A 315 -29.81 -30.93 26.87
C CYS A 315 -29.60 -31.75 28.11
N GLU A 316 -29.90 -31.19 29.25
CA GLU A 316 -30.53 -31.82 30.45
C GLU A 316 -31.16 -30.65 31.21
N ASP A 317 -32.46 -30.50 31.23
CA ASP A 317 -33.43 -30.97 32.18
C ASP A 317 -34.84 -30.44 31.84
N GLU A 318 -35.71 -31.42 31.66
CA GLU A 318 -37.17 -31.24 31.79
C GLU A 318 -37.52 -30.83 33.24
N THR A 319 -38.36 -29.82 33.38
CA THR A 319 -39.52 -29.94 34.28
C THR A 319 -40.59 -28.92 33.93
N CYS A 320 -41.68 -29.47 33.61
CA CYS A 320 -43.04 -29.00 33.51
C CYS A 320 -43.50 -28.14 34.71
N VAL A 321 -44.20 -27.03 34.48
CA VAL A 321 -45.45 -26.66 35.16
C VAL A 321 -46.29 -25.69 34.35
N THR A 322 -47.45 -26.14 33.99
CA THR A 322 -48.66 -25.46 33.51
C THR A 322 -49.25 -24.46 34.48
N SER A 323 -49.76 -23.35 33.99
CA SER A 323 -51.05 -22.68 34.36
C SER A 323 -51.18 -21.39 33.58
N GLN A 324 -52.04 -21.32 32.62
CA GLN A 324 -53.44 -20.91 32.56
C GLN A 324 -53.74 -19.46 32.95
N GLN A 325 -54.26 -18.74 31.91
CA GLN A 325 -55.37 -17.72 31.96
C GLN A 325 -55.03 -16.39 32.62
N THR A 326 -55.41 -15.25 32.10
CA THR A 326 -56.62 -14.72 31.46
C THR A 326 -56.32 -13.31 30.89
N SER A 327 -56.84 -13.00 29.74
CA SER A 327 -57.80 -11.99 29.29
C SER A 327 -57.68 -10.56 29.83
N ASP A 328 -57.88 -9.69 28.88
CA ASP A 328 -58.65 -8.43 28.81
C ASP A 328 -57.79 -7.18 28.54
N SER A 329 -57.85 -6.69 27.35
CA SER A 329 -58.76 -5.70 26.79
C SER A 329 -58.55 -4.25 27.26
N PHE A 330 -58.57 -3.40 26.31
CA PHE A 330 -59.15 -2.06 26.19
C PHE A 330 -58.29 -0.79 26.14
N PHE A 331 -58.60 -0.07 25.08
CA PHE A 331 -58.68 1.41 24.86
C PHE A 331 -57.37 2.16 24.55
N VAL A 332 -57.23 2.66 23.31
CA VAL A 332 -57.79 3.77 22.50
C VAL A 332 -57.52 5.18 23.09
N ARG A 333 -56.97 6.03 22.18
CA ARG A 333 -56.95 7.52 22.12
C ARG A 333 -55.85 8.21 22.97
N GLN A 334 -55.07 9.06 22.41
CA GLN A 334 -55.23 10.19 21.45
C GLN A 334 -53.96 10.37 20.64
#